data_07102cd7d8eb36328c8fdba9a055cc29
#
_entry.id   07102cd7d8eb36328c8fdba9a055cc29
#
_cell.length_a   1.000
_cell.length_b   1.000
_cell.length_c   1.000
_cell.angle_alpha   90.00
_cell.angle_beta   90.00
_cell.angle_gamma   90.00
#
_symmetry.space_group_name_H-M   'P 1'
#
loop_
_entity.id
_entity.type
_entity.pdbx_description
1 polymer ?
#
loop_
_entity_poly.entity_id
_entity_poly.type
_entity_poly.pdbx_seq_one_letter_code
_entity_poly.pdbx_strand_id
1 'polypeptide(L)'
;FRSYSVSDVRRAVEIALEYTEKYAGELYISEAGHLEFTYSASASQALNMAFDAPIGKPFGFFCGSPAAIGLVMADLALKSSPVEIIKYMTPNRGTSHSNEIIAAVTGDASAVKNAVLTAREVGLQLLISMGSYPEVPGIPYL
;
A
#
# COMPACT_ATOMS: atom_id res chain seq x y z
N PHE A 1 -1.91 -12.80 15.74
CA PHE A 1 -1.02 -12.68 16.90
C PHE A 1 -1.03 -13.96 17.73
N ARG A 2 0.13 -14.34 18.29
CA ARG A 2 0.29 -15.52 19.15
C ARG A 2 1.28 -15.21 20.28
N SER A 3 0.91 -15.54 21.51
CA SER A 3 1.76 -15.51 22.70
C SER A 3 1.29 -16.58 23.68
N TYR A 4 2.11 -16.92 24.66
CA TYR A 4 1.73 -17.77 25.81
C TYR A 4 0.92 -17.00 26.87
N SER A 5 0.85 -15.66 26.75
CA SER A 5 0.09 -14.78 27.61
C SER A 5 -1.17 -14.26 26.90
N VAL A 6 -2.33 -14.50 27.48
CA VAL A 6 -3.60 -14.00 26.96
C VAL A 6 -3.64 -12.46 26.98
N SER A 7 -3.08 -11.83 28.02
CA SER A 7 -3.01 -10.38 28.13
C SER A 7 -2.18 -9.75 27.03
N ASP A 8 -1.07 -10.38 26.63
CA ASP A 8 -0.20 -9.88 25.55
C ASP A 8 -0.91 -9.94 24.19
N VAL A 9 -1.62 -11.05 23.92
CA VAL A 9 -2.40 -11.18 22.67
C VAL A 9 -3.51 -10.13 22.63
N ARG A 10 -4.25 -9.97 23.75
CA ARG A 10 -5.30 -8.97 23.86
C ARG A 10 -4.76 -7.56 23.60
N ARG A 11 -3.68 -7.19 24.31
CA ARG A 11 -3.05 -5.88 24.13
C ARG A 11 -2.54 -5.65 22.69
N ALA A 12 -1.96 -6.67 22.06
CA ALA A 12 -1.52 -6.58 20.67
C ALA A 12 -2.70 -6.32 19.71
N VAL A 13 -3.84 -6.97 19.92
CA VAL A 13 -5.04 -6.76 19.10
C VAL A 13 -5.65 -5.37 19.33
N GLU A 14 -5.73 -4.91 20.59
CA GLU A 14 -6.20 -3.56 20.92
C GLU A 14 -5.34 -2.47 20.26
N ILE A 15 -4.01 -2.60 20.34
CA ILE A 15 -3.07 -1.68 19.70
C ILE A 15 -3.22 -1.74 18.18
N ALA A 16 -3.33 -2.93 17.59
CA ALA A 16 -3.48 -3.08 16.14
C ALA A 16 -4.76 -2.37 15.65
N LEU A 17 -5.88 -2.51 16.38
CA LEU A 17 -7.12 -1.82 16.06
C LEU A 17 -6.98 -0.30 16.19
N GLU A 18 -6.44 0.20 17.29
CA GLU A 18 -6.21 1.63 17.53
C GLU A 18 -5.35 2.25 16.40
N TYR A 19 -4.27 1.58 16.01
CA TYR A 19 -3.41 2.08 14.94
C TYR A 19 -4.05 1.98 13.57
N THR A 20 -4.85 0.94 13.32
CA THR A 20 -5.61 0.83 12.07
C THR A 20 -6.59 1.99 11.92
N GLU A 21 -7.37 2.28 12.96
CA GLU A 21 -8.31 3.41 12.97
C GLU A 21 -7.60 4.76 12.78
N LYS A 22 -6.44 4.93 13.44
CA LYS A 22 -5.68 6.17 13.39
C LYS A 22 -4.99 6.42 12.05
N TYR A 23 -4.47 5.37 11.41
CA TYR A 23 -3.62 5.46 10.23
C TYR A 23 -4.24 4.91 8.95
N ALA A 24 -5.56 4.62 8.93
CA ALA A 24 -6.27 4.19 7.72
C ALA A 24 -6.46 5.31 6.66
N GLY A 25 -5.76 6.42 6.80
CA GLY A 25 -5.87 7.60 5.94
C GLY A 25 -5.21 7.49 4.58
N GLU A 26 -4.50 6.41 4.30
CA GLU A 26 -3.91 6.14 2.98
C GLU A 26 -4.74 5.14 2.16
N LEU A 27 -6.00 5.01 2.51
CA LEU A 27 -7.04 4.31 1.78
C LEU A 27 -8.01 5.34 1.19
N TYR A 28 -8.17 5.33 -0.12
CA TYR A 28 -9.02 6.25 -0.88
C TYR A 28 -10.08 5.44 -1.60
N ILE A 29 -11.36 5.72 -1.34
CA ILE A 29 -12.49 4.93 -1.83
C ILE A 29 -13.47 5.83 -2.56
N SER A 30 -13.92 5.39 -3.75
CA SER A 30 -15.00 6.02 -4.50
C SER A 30 -15.85 4.96 -5.21
N GLU A 31 -16.96 5.36 -5.81
CA GLU A 31 -17.77 4.46 -6.64
C GLU A 31 -16.99 3.90 -7.85
N ALA A 32 -15.98 4.63 -8.32
CA ALA A 32 -15.16 4.21 -9.46
C ALA A 32 -14.09 3.18 -9.10
N GLY A 33 -13.66 3.11 -7.84
CA GLY A 33 -12.64 2.19 -7.37
C GLY A 33 -12.00 2.62 -6.05
N HIS A 34 -10.82 2.05 -5.76
CA HIS A 34 -10.07 2.36 -4.55
C HIS A 34 -8.56 2.42 -4.81
N LEU A 35 -7.86 3.11 -3.91
CA LEU A 35 -6.40 3.20 -3.90
C LEU A 35 -5.91 2.98 -2.46
N GLU A 36 -4.80 2.26 -2.31
CA GLU A 36 -4.19 2.00 -1.02
C GLU A 36 -2.68 2.23 -1.09
N PHE A 37 -2.13 2.84 -0.04
CA PHE A 37 -0.70 3.17 0.00
C PHE A 37 -0.12 2.88 1.37
N THR A 38 1.13 2.44 1.40
CA THR A 38 1.89 2.27 2.63
C THR A 38 3.37 2.53 2.38
N TYR A 39 4.01 3.20 3.31
CA TYR A 39 5.46 3.35 3.38
C TYR A 39 5.95 2.93 4.75
N SER A 40 7.03 2.17 4.78
CA SER A 40 7.78 1.86 6.00
C SER A 40 9.27 2.09 5.76
N ALA A 41 9.92 2.84 6.64
CA ALA A 41 11.37 3.05 6.56
C ALA A 41 12.18 1.77 6.86
N SER A 42 11.55 0.79 7.53
CA SER A 42 12.20 -0.45 7.94
C SER A 42 11.18 -1.60 7.98
N ALA A 43 11.22 -2.46 6.98
CA ALA A 43 10.30 -3.59 6.88
C ALA A 43 10.46 -4.56 8.07
N SER A 44 9.34 -4.88 8.69
CA SER A 44 9.24 -5.89 9.74
C SER A 44 9.14 -7.30 9.19
N GLN A 45 9.20 -8.29 10.07
CA GLN A 45 8.95 -9.68 9.71
C GLN A 45 7.55 -9.89 9.09
N ALA A 46 6.54 -9.10 9.47
CA ALA A 46 5.21 -9.18 8.90
C ALA A 46 5.20 -8.79 7.40
N LEU A 47 5.92 -7.72 7.03
CA LEU A 47 6.05 -7.30 5.64
C LEU A 47 6.90 -8.28 4.83
N ASN A 48 7.92 -8.89 5.46
CA ASN A 48 8.68 -9.97 4.83
C ASN A 48 7.79 -11.18 4.52
N MET A 49 6.98 -11.62 5.46
CA MET A 49 6.08 -12.77 5.26
C MET A 49 4.99 -12.51 4.23
N ALA A 50 4.48 -11.28 4.14
CA ALA A 50 3.39 -10.94 3.22
C ALA A 50 3.88 -10.63 1.80
N PHE A 51 5.00 -9.90 1.68
CA PHE A 51 5.45 -9.30 0.43
C PHE A 51 6.89 -9.64 0.05
N ASP A 52 7.55 -10.54 0.74
CA ASP A 52 8.96 -10.87 0.54
C ASP A 52 9.90 -9.65 0.78
N ALA A 53 9.43 -8.66 1.54
CA ALA A 53 10.17 -7.43 1.82
C ALA A 53 11.46 -7.75 2.60
N PRO A 54 12.64 -7.26 2.18
CA PRO A 54 13.88 -7.46 2.92
C PRO A 54 13.79 -6.81 4.31
N ILE A 55 13.96 -7.62 5.37
CA ILE A 55 13.84 -7.14 6.76
C ILE A 55 14.81 -5.99 7.02
N GLY A 56 14.35 -4.93 7.65
CA GLY A 56 15.14 -3.75 7.98
C GLY A 56 15.38 -2.78 6.81
N LYS A 57 14.90 -3.10 5.60
CA LYS A 57 14.99 -2.21 4.44
C LYS A 57 13.70 -1.40 4.26
N PRO A 58 13.78 -0.24 3.57
CA PRO A 58 12.59 0.51 3.22
C PRO A 58 11.62 -0.30 2.35
N PHE A 59 10.34 -0.13 2.62
CA PHE A 59 9.25 -0.81 1.97
C PHE A 59 8.20 0.21 1.52
N GLY A 60 7.75 0.09 0.29
CA GLY A 60 6.63 0.81 -0.28
C GLY A 60 5.59 -0.14 -0.83
N PHE A 61 4.34 0.22 -0.68
CA PHE A 61 3.21 -0.54 -1.20
C PHE A 61 2.22 0.42 -1.82
N PHE A 62 1.65 0.02 -2.94
CA PHE A 62 0.50 0.69 -3.52
C PHE A 62 -0.39 -0.31 -4.26
N CYS A 63 -1.69 -0.08 -4.12
CA CYS A 63 -2.75 -0.83 -4.78
C CYS A 63 -3.66 0.14 -5.53
N GLY A 64 -4.11 -0.24 -6.71
CA GLY A 64 -5.05 0.55 -7.50
C GLY A 64 -6.09 -0.32 -8.18
N SER A 65 -7.36 0.05 -7.98
CA SER A 65 -8.54 -0.48 -8.65
C SER A 65 -9.32 0.68 -9.27
N PRO A 66 -9.75 0.61 -10.53
CA PRO A 66 -9.55 -0.49 -11.49
C PRO A 66 -8.09 -0.80 -11.83
N ALA A 67 -7.82 -2.03 -12.25
CA ALA A 67 -6.46 -2.51 -12.54
C ALA A 67 -5.69 -1.61 -13.54
N ALA A 68 -6.38 -0.96 -14.47
CA ALA A 68 -5.75 -0.01 -15.40
C ALA A 68 -5.10 1.18 -14.68
N ILE A 69 -5.73 1.70 -13.62
CA ILE A 69 -5.15 2.76 -12.77
C ILE A 69 -3.91 2.23 -12.06
N GLY A 70 -4.00 1.07 -11.42
CA GLY A 70 -2.87 0.46 -10.73
C GLY A 70 -1.67 0.17 -11.65
N LEU A 71 -1.92 -0.17 -12.91
CA LEU A 71 -0.87 -0.37 -13.90
C LEU A 71 -0.11 0.93 -14.21
N VAL A 72 -0.83 2.03 -14.42
CA VAL A 72 -0.23 3.36 -14.67
C VAL A 72 0.52 3.86 -13.44
N MET A 73 -0.04 3.67 -12.25
CA MET A 73 0.63 3.99 -10.98
C MET A 73 1.98 3.27 -10.88
N ALA A 74 2.00 1.96 -11.14
CA ALA A 74 3.21 1.15 -11.07
C ALA A 74 4.28 1.62 -12.08
N ASP A 75 3.90 1.86 -13.34
CA ASP A 75 4.82 2.33 -14.37
C ASP A 75 5.45 3.68 -14.02
N LEU A 76 4.64 4.64 -13.58
CA LEU A 76 5.14 5.97 -13.24
C LEU A 76 5.94 6.00 -11.93
N ALA A 77 5.56 5.22 -10.92
CA ALA A 77 6.35 5.08 -9.70
C ALA A 77 7.78 4.59 -9.99
N LEU A 78 7.91 3.56 -10.82
CA LEU A 78 9.22 3.00 -11.21
C LEU A 78 10.04 3.96 -12.09
N LYS A 79 9.39 4.76 -12.93
CA LYS A 79 10.07 5.78 -13.74
C LYS A 79 10.52 6.99 -12.92
N SER A 80 9.84 7.27 -11.79
CA SER A 80 10.14 8.42 -10.94
C SER A 80 11.28 8.19 -9.97
N SER A 81 11.62 6.94 -9.66
CA SER A 81 12.54 6.59 -8.57
C SER A 81 13.26 5.27 -8.83
N PRO A 82 14.55 5.17 -8.46
CA PRO A 82 15.34 3.94 -8.57
C PRO A 82 14.93 2.95 -7.45
N VAL A 83 13.81 2.26 -7.64
CA VAL A 83 13.29 1.24 -6.72
C VAL A 83 13.19 -0.11 -7.43
N GLU A 84 13.21 -1.18 -6.65
CA GLU A 84 13.01 -2.56 -7.11
C GLU A 84 11.61 -3.04 -6.74
N ILE A 85 10.91 -3.69 -7.67
CA ILE A 85 9.68 -4.43 -7.37
C ILE A 85 10.05 -5.74 -6.69
N ILE A 86 9.50 -5.95 -5.50
CA ILE A 86 9.63 -7.21 -4.75
C ILE A 86 8.38 -8.08 -4.85
N LYS A 87 7.22 -7.47 -5.10
CA LYS A 87 5.96 -8.18 -5.35
C LYS A 87 5.13 -7.42 -6.37
N TYR A 88 4.55 -8.14 -7.32
CA TYR A 88 3.62 -7.58 -8.30
C TYR A 88 2.48 -8.57 -8.54
N MET A 89 1.27 -8.15 -8.25
CA MET A 89 0.07 -8.97 -8.38
C MET A 89 -0.93 -8.30 -9.33
N THR A 90 -1.56 -9.12 -10.14
CA THR A 90 -2.52 -8.70 -11.16
C THR A 90 -3.80 -9.55 -11.05
N PRO A 91 -4.91 -9.20 -11.72
CA PRO A 91 -6.14 -10.00 -11.70
C PRO A 91 -5.93 -11.49 -12.00
N ASN A 92 -5.01 -11.81 -12.90
CA ASN A 92 -4.71 -13.20 -13.28
C ASN A 92 -3.59 -13.83 -12.42
N ARG A 93 -2.92 -13.05 -11.58
CA ARG A 93 -1.73 -13.50 -10.84
C ARG A 93 -1.61 -12.80 -9.50
N GLY A 94 -2.21 -13.38 -8.49
CA GLY A 94 -2.04 -12.97 -7.09
C GLY A 94 -3.25 -12.31 -6.43
N THR A 95 -4.12 -11.62 -7.19
CA THR A 95 -5.29 -10.94 -6.62
C THR A 95 -6.61 -11.71 -6.80
N SER A 96 -6.54 -13.00 -7.11
CA SER A 96 -7.72 -13.89 -7.20
C SER A 96 -8.85 -13.38 -8.11
N HIS A 97 -8.47 -12.84 -9.27
CA HIS A 97 -9.37 -12.26 -10.28
C HIS A 97 -10.10 -10.97 -9.82
N SER A 98 -9.65 -10.31 -8.74
CA SER A 98 -10.10 -8.96 -8.43
C SER A 98 -9.61 -7.96 -9.51
N ASN A 99 -10.32 -6.86 -9.67
CA ASN A 99 -9.94 -5.83 -10.64
C ASN A 99 -8.95 -4.81 -10.04
N GLU A 100 -7.80 -5.31 -9.58
CA GLU A 100 -6.76 -4.48 -8.94
C GLU A 100 -5.34 -4.89 -9.36
N ILE A 101 -4.42 -3.96 -9.24
CA ILE A 101 -2.98 -4.18 -9.28
C ILE A 101 -2.41 -3.86 -7.91
N ILE A 102 -1.57 -4.76 -7.40
CA ILE A 102 -0.80 -4.54 -6.18
C ILE A 102 0.69 -4.57 -6.54
N ALA A 103 1.41 -3.54 -6.10
CA ALA A 103 2.87 -3.49 -6.22
C ALA A 103 3.51 -3.20 -4.87
N ALA A 104 4.56 -3.95 -4.55
CA ALA A 104 5.43 -3.67 -3.42
C ALA A 104 6.85 -3.44 -3.92
N VAL A 105 7.51 -2.43 -3.37
CA VAL A 105 8.84 -1.97 -3.80
C VAL A 105 9.78 -1.82 -2.61
N THR A 106 11.07 -1.92 -2.89
CA THR A 106 12.17 -1.65 -1.95
C THR A 106 13.26 -0.83 -2.62
N GLY A 107 14.17 -0.27 -1.84
CA GLY A 107 15.26 0.59 -2.31
C GLY A 107 15.74 1.53 -1.21
N ASP A 108 16.33 2.66 -1.60
CA ASP A 108 16.67 3.72 -0.66
C ASP A 108 15.40 4.39 -0.11
N ALA A 109 15.44 4.80 1.17
CA ALA A 109 14.27 5.33 1.89
C ALA A 109 13.58 6.49 1.16
N SER A 110 14.34 7.43 0.64
CA SER A 110 13.82 8.57 -0.13
C SER A 110 13.22 8.14 -1.47
N ALA A 111 13.86 7.20 -2.17
CA ALA A 111 13.39 6.67 -3.44
C ALA A 111 12.06 5.90 -3.27
N VAL A 112 11.98 5.03 -2.26
CA VAL A 112 10.76 4.29 -1.95
C VAL A 112 9.62 5.23 -1.59
N LYS A 113 9.88 6.21 -0.71
CA LYS A 113 8.87 7.20 -0.33
C LYS A 113 8.38 7.99 -1.55
N ASN A 114 9.30 8.46 -2.41
CA ASN A 114 8.95 9.19 -3.62
C ASN A 114 8.14 8.34 -4.61
N ALA A 115 8.48 7.06 -4.79
CA ALA A 115 7.72 6.14 -5.63
C ALA A 115 6.27 6.00 -5.15
N VAL A 116 6.05 5.82 -3.83
CA VAL A 116 4.70 5.72 -3.24
C VAL A 116 3.93 7.03 -3.39
N LEU A 117 4.57 8.18 -3.17
CA LEU A 117 3.93 9.49 -3.34
C LEU A 117 3.55 9.75 -4.80
N THR A 118 4.41 9.41 -5.75
CA THR A 118 4.11 9.51 -7.18
C THR A 118 2.94 8.61 -7.57
N ALA A 119 2.93 7.36 -7.10
CA ALA A 119 1.81 6.44 -7.32
C ALA A 119 0.49 7.02 -6.77
N ARG A 120 0.52 7.60 -5.56
CA ARG A 120 -0.65 8.22 -4.93
C ARG A 120 -1.18 9.38 -5.75
N GLU A 121 -0.31 10.31 -6.14
CA GLU A 121 -0.72 11.49 -6.92
C GLU A 121 -1.36 11.10 -8.24
N VAL A 122 -0.71 10.22 -8.98
CA VAL A 122 -1.21 9.73 -10.28
C VAL A 122 -2.52 8.95 -10.11
N GLY A 123 -2.58 8.05 -9.13
CA GLY A 123 -3.76 7.25 -8.85
C GLY A 123 -4.97 8.12 -8.51
N LEU A 124 -4.79 9.14 -7.66
CA LEU A 124 -5.86 10.09 -7.30
C LEU A 124 -6.35 10.89 -8.50
N GLN A 125 -5.44 11.41 -9.34
CA GLN A 125 -5.82 12.14 -10.54
C GLN A 125 -6.64 11.27 -11.49
N LEU A 126 -6.24 10.02 -11.70
CA LEU A 126 -6.95 9.08 -12.57
C LEU A 126 -8.31 8.70 -11.98
N LEU A 127 -8.38 8.39 -10.69
CA LEU A 127 -9.63 8.00 -10.03
C LEU A 127 -10.65 9.15 -10.06
N ILE A 128 -10.21 10.38 -9.77
CA ILE A 128 -11.05 11.59 -9.85
C ILE A 128 -11.54 11.83 -11.28
N SER A 129 -10.70 11.59 -12.29
CA SER A 129 -11.09 11.76 -13.70
C SER A 129 -12.22 10.82 -14.14
N MET A 130 -12.49 9.76 -13.38
CA MET A 130 -13.62 8.86 -13.60
C MET A 130 -14.95 9.39 -13.04
N GLY A 131 -14.97 10.62 -12.49
CA GLY A 131 -16.17 11.35 -12.11
C GLY A 131 -16.58 11.22 -10.64
N SER A 132 -15.72 10.65 -9.79
CA SER A 132 -16.01 10.47 -8.37
C SER A 132 -14.83 10.87 -7.51
N TYR A 133 -15.06 11.74 -6.51
CA TYR A 133 -14.03 12.12 -5.54
C TYR A 133 -13.91 11.03 -4.47
N PRO A 134 -12.70 10.49 -4.21
CA PRO A 134 -12.52 9.46 -3.22
C PRO A 134 -12.62 10.01 -1.79
N GLU A 135 -13.28 9.24 -0.93
CA GLU A 135 -13.32 9.47 0.51
C GLU A 135 -12.10 8.84 1.18
N VAL A 136 -11.65 9.47 2.26
CA VAL A 136 -10.52 9.00 3.08
C VAL A 136 -11.07 8.70 4.48
N PRO A 137 -11.09 7.43 4.93
CA PRO A 137 -11.70 7.05 6.20
C PRO A 137 -10.88 7.45 7.43
N GLY A 138 -9.64 7.87 7.27
CA GLY A 138 -8.74 8.25 8.36
C GLY A 138 -7.90 9.49 8.05
N ILE A 139 -6.81 9.65 8.75
CA ILE A 139 -5.87 10.77 8.57
C ILE A 139 -4.67 10.29 7.74
N PRO A 140 -4.39 10.88 6.56
CA PRO A 140 -3.20 10.57 5.78
C PRO A 140 -1.91 10.79 6.59
N TYR A 141 -0.95 9.90 6.46
CA TYR A 141 0.33 9.93 7.19
C TYR A 141 1.58 9.92 6.29
N LEU A 142 1.42 9.81 5.00
CA LEU A 142 2.49 9.85 3.99
C LEU A 142 2.97 11.27 3.67
#